data_56a9f654a4df20e9ebd0577ea9dd8a9b
#
_entry.id   56a9f654a4df20e9ebd0577ea9dd8a9b
#
_cell.length_a   1.000
_cell.length_b   1.000
_cell.length_c   1.000
_cell.angle_alpha   90.00
_cell.angle_beta   90.00
_cell.angle_gamma   90.00
#
_symmetry.space_group_name_H-M   'P 1'
#
loop_
_entity.id
_entity.type
_entity.pdbx_description
1 polymer ?
#
loop_
_entity_poly.entity_id
_entity_poly.type
_entity_poly.pdbx_seq_one_letter_code
_entity_poly.pdbx_strand_id
1 'polypeptide(L)'
;VGESVSQPLSYYHNNVTGTLILCKVMEQFGVHKLVFSSSATVYGSYDQMPLREDYPLSALNPYGRSKLIIEDILRDLYHADSAWNIALLRYFNPVGAHPSGQIGEDPSGVPNNLFPYVAQVAVGRRPYIRVFGNDYPTPDGTGIRDYIHVVDLAYGHLCALERLSENCGLVTYNLGTGHGY
;
A
#
# COMPACT_ATOMS: atom_id res chain seq x y z
N VAL A 1 0.37 -0.48 -10.42
CA VAL A 1 0.74 -1.90 -10.65
C VAL A 1 0.98 -2.15 -12.13
N GLY A 2 0.00 -1.90 -13.01
CA GLY A 2 0.16 -2.15 -14.45
C GLY A 2 1.37 -1.47 -15.08
N GLU A 3 1.54 -0.18 -14.87
CA GLU A 3 2.69 0.59 -15.37
C GLU A 3 4.04 0.04 -14.90
N SER A 4 4.12 -0.53 -13.69
CA SER A 4 5.37 -1.10 -13.18
C SER A 4 5.88 -2.29 -14.03
N VAL A 5 4.98 -2.98 -14.72
CA VAL A 5 5.35 -4.09 -15.62
C VAL A 5 6.02 -3.57 -16.89
N SER A 6 5.54 -2.45 -17.43
CA SER A 6 6.11 -1.82 -18.63
C SER A 6 7.32 -0.93 -18.34
N GLN A 7 7.43 -0.38 -17.12
CA GLN A 7 8.50 0.54 -16.73
C GLN A 7 9.16 0.16 -15.38
N PRO A 8 9.68 -1.07 -15.23
CA PRO A 8 10.15 -1.56 -13.93
C PRO A 8 11.32 -0.76 -13.36
N LEU A 9 12.24 -0.28 -14.20
CA LEU A 9 13.40 0.49 -13.75
C LEU A 9 13.01 1.82 -13.10
N SER A 10 11.99 2.51 -13.62
CA SER A 10 11.47 3.74 -13.02
C SER A 10 10.93 3.47 -11.61
N TYR A 11 10.23 2.36 -11.41
CA TYR A 11 9.70 1.96 -10.10
C TYR A 11 10.82 1.63 -9.10
N TYR A 12 11.81 0.86 -9.51
CA TYR A 12 12.95 0.56 -8.63
C TYR A 12 13.77 1.80 -8.30
N HIS A 13 14.05 2.63 -9.29
CA HIS A 13 14.80 3.86 -9.06
C HIS A 13 14.05 4.81 -8.13
N ASN A 14 12.77 5.07 -8.39
CA ASN A 14 11.99 5.97 -7.56
C ASN A 14 11.78 5.40 -6.14
N ASN A 15 11.33 4.15 -6.02
CA ASN A 15 10.93 3.59 -4.74
C ASN A 15 12.14 3.13 -3.92
N VAL A 16 13.01 2.29 -4.49
CA VAL A 16 14.12 1.70 -3.73
C VAL A 16 15.24 2.71 -3.55
N THR A 17 15.72 3.33 -4.63
CA THR A 17 16.81 4.32 -4.53
C THR A 17 16.37 5.53 -3.71
N GLY A 18 15.14 6.02 -3.92
CA GLY A 18 14.59 7.13 -3.13
C GLY A 18 14.53 6.82 -1.64
N THR A 19 14.12 5.61 -1.26
CA THR A 19 14.10 5.19 0.15
C THR A 19 15.50 5.07 0.74
N LEU A 20 16.46 4.52 0.00
CA LEU A 20 17.87 4.45 0.45
C LEU A 20 18.46 5.84 0.72
N ILE A 21 18.18 6.80 -0.17
CA ILE A 21 18.62 8.19 0.01
C ILE A 21 17.95 8.78 1.25
N LEU A 22 16.65 8.60 1.41
CA LEU A 22 15.91 9.08 2.57
C LEU A 22 16.48 8.51 3.87
N CYS A 23 16.69 7.21 3.96
CA CYS A 23 17.26 6.58 5.17
C CYS A 23 18.67 7.12 5.50
N LYS A 24 19.52 7.31 4.49
CA LYS A 24 20.83 7.95 4.68
C LYS A 24 20.74 9.37 5.26
N VAL A 25 19.82 10.17 4.72
CA VAL A 25 19.61 11.54 5.22
C VAL A 25 19.05 11.50 6.64
N MET A 26 18.07 10.62 6.92
CA MET A 26 17.51 10.45 8.25
C MET A 26 18.59 10.07 9.27
N GLU A 27 19.45 9.12 8.94
CA GLU A 27 20.59 8.71 9.78
C GLU A 27 21.53 9.89 10.08
N GLN A 28 21.92 10.67 9.05
CA GLN A 28 22.79 11.85 9.20
C GLN A 28 22.22 12.91 10.15
N PHE A 29 20.90 13.02 10.22
CA PHE A 29 20.21 13.99 11.09
C PHE A 29 19.69 13.38 12.40
N GLY A 30 20.04 12.13 12.72
CA GLY A 30 19.60 11.44 13.94
C GLY A 30 18.09 11.19 13.99
N VAL A 31 17.41 11.10 12.83
CA VAL A 31 15.98 10.80 12.73
C VAL A 31 15.80 9.31 12.50
N HIS A 32 15.36 8.59 13.53
CA HIS A 32 15.25 7.11 13.50
C HIS A 32 13.80 6.61 13.59
N LYS A 33 12.79 7.44 13.35
CA LYS A 33 11.38 7.04 13.34
C LYS A 33 10.81 7.15 11.94
N LEU A 34 10.34 6.02 11.39
CA LEU A 34 9.84 5.94 10.02
C LEU A 34 8.55 5.14 9.95
N VAL A 35 7.50 5.72 9.37
CA VAL A 35 6.32 4.99 8.91
C VAL A 35 6.47 4.76 7.41
N PHE A 36 6.50 3.51 6.98
CA PHE A 36 6.64 3.14 5.58
C PHE A 36 5.31 2.64 5.00
N SER A 37 4.87 3.31 3.95
CA SER A 37 3.71 2.92 3.14
C SER A 37 4.05 1.71 2.27
N SER A 38 3.87 0.50 2.82
CA SER A 38 3.97 -0.74 2.07
C SER A 38 2.62 -1.09 1.40
N SER A 39 2.45 -2.31 0.95
CA SER A 39 1.28 -2.74 0.20
C SER A 39 0.99 -4.22 0.43
N ALA A 40 -0.28 -4.60 0.45
CA ALA A 40 -0.69 -6.01 0.46
C ALA A 40 -0.21 -6.78 -0.78
N THR A 41 0.22 -6.10 -1.86
CA THR A 41 0.85 -6.75 -3.02
C THR A 41 2.16 -7.46 -2.72
N VAL A 42 2.78 -7.23 -1.55
CA VAL A 42 3.97 -7.97 -1.10
C VAL A 42 3.68 -9.44 -0.79
N TYR A 43 2.43 -9.78 -0.46
CA TYR A 43 2.03 -11.16 -0.18
C TYR A 43 1.99 -12.05 -1.43
N GLY A 44 1.69 -11.49 -2.60
CA GLY A 44 1.49 -12.25 -3.82
C GLY A 44 0.09 -12.87 -3.89
N SER A 45 0.01 -14.15 -4.27
CA SER A 45 -1.25 -14.90 -4.37
C SER A 45 -1.36 -15.90 -3.22
N TYR A 46 -2.48 -15.88 -2.52
CA TYR A 46 -2.82 -16.79 -1.44
C TYR A 46 -4.26 -17.26 -1.56
N ASP A 47 -4.48 -18.54 -1.26
CA ASP A 47 -5.81 -19.13 -1.22
C ASP A 47 -6.47 -19.01 0.16
N GLN A 48 -5.65 -18.76 1.19
CA GLN A 48 -6.12 -18.65 2.57
C GLN A 48 -6.27 -17.19 2.99
N MET A 49 -7.48 -16.81 3.35
CA MET A 49 -7.85 -15.47 3.80
C MET A 49 -8.42 -15.51 5.24
N PRO A 50 -8.35 -14.41 6.00
CA PRO A 50 -7.67 -13.15 5.71
C PRO A 50 -6.14 -13.28 5.74
N LEU A 51 -5.43 -12.42 4.99
CA LEU A 51 -3.96 -12.36 5.01
C LEU A 51 -3.48 -11.83 6.37
N ARG A 52 -2.44 -12.47 6.90
CA ARG A 52 -1.82 -12.09 8.18
C ARG A 52 -0.40 -11.58 7.96
N GLU A 53 0.07 -10.74 8.88
CA GLU A 53 1.40 -10.11 8.79
C GLU A 53 2.55 -11.12 8.83
N ASP A 54 2.33 -12.29 9.42
CA ASP A 54 3.29 -13.40 9.54
C ASP A 54 3.33 -14.33 8.31
N TYR A 55 2.48 -14.09 7.30
CA TYR A 55 2.49 -14.90 6.08
C TYR A 55 3.75 -14.65 5.25
N PRO A 56 4.27 -15.70 4.56
CA PRO A 56 5.35 -15.57 3.61
C PRO A 56 5.08 -14.50 2.55
N LEU A 57 6.12 -13.83 2.08
CA LEU A 57 6.01 -12.74 1.12
C LEU A 57 6.50 -13.20 -0.26
N SER A 58 5.73 -12.92 -1.31
CA SER A 58 6.00 -13.38 -2.68
C SER A 58 5.41 -12.43 -3.72
N ALA A 59 5.96 -11.21 -3.83
CA ALA A 59 5.46 -10.20 -4.74
C ALA A 59 5.49 -10.65 -6.22
N LEU A 60 4.35 -10.54 -6.93
CA LEU A 60 4.17 -11.01 -8.29
C LEU A 60 4.48 -9.98 -9.39
N ASN A 61 4.60 -8.71 -9.03
CA ASN A 61 4.84 -7.63 -9.99
C ASN A 61 5.93 -6.66 -9.50
N PRO A 62 6.54 -5.85 -10.38
CA PRO A 62 7.64 -4.96 -10.01
C PRO A 62 7.27 -3.93 -8.93
N TYR A 63 6.03 -3.43 -8.90
CA TYR A 63 5.59 -2.54 -7.83
C TYR A 63 5.62 -3.24 -6.46
N GLY A 64 4.94 -4.38 -6.32
CA GLY A 64 4.95 -5.16 -5.08
C GLY A 64 6.37 -5.59 -4.69
N ARG A 65 7.19 -5.98 -5.68
CA ARG A 65 8.59 -6.34 -5.45
C ARG A 65 9.42 -5.16 -4.95
N SER A 66 9.22 -3.95 -5.48
CA SER A 66 9.90 -2.76 -4.97
C SER A 66 9.53 -2.46 -3.51
N LYS A 67 8.26 -2.67 -3.12
CA LYS A 67 7.82 -2.53 -1.73
C LYS A 67 8.44 -3.58 -0.82
N LEU A 68 8.48 -4.85 -1.27
CA LEU A 68 9.09 -5.93 -0.52
C LEU A 68 10.59 -5.72 -0.31
N ILE A 69 11.33 -5.32 -1.35
CA ILE A 69 12.76 -4.99 -1.24
C ILE A 69 12.97 -3.88 -0.19
N ILE A 70 12.11 -2.88 -0.16
CA ILE A 70 12.21 -1.80 0.84
C ILE A 70 11.90 -2.34 2.25
N GLU A 71 10.90 -3.21 2.42
CA GLU A 71 10.66 -3.84 3.73
C GLU A 71 11.90 -4.60 4.21
N ASP A 72 12.60 -5.33 3.33
CA ASP A 72 13.81 -6.07 3.67
C ASP A 72 14.96 -5.10 4.04
N ILE A 73 15.18 -4.05 3.25
CA ILE A 73 16.16 -3.00 3.58
C ILE A 73 15.88 -2.37 4.95
N LEU A 74 14.63 -2.07 5.27
CA LEU A 74 14.25 -1.47 6.54
C LEU A 74 14.41 -2.45 7.72
N ARG A 75 14.19 -3.76 7.50
CA ARG A 75 14.51 -4.80 8.49
C ARG A 75 16.01 -4.89 8.76
N ASP A 76 16.82 -4.90 7.70
CA ASP A 76 18.29 -4.93 7.83
C ASP A 76 18.79 -3.66 8.54
N LEU A 77 18.23 -2.51 8.24
CA LEU A 77 18.57 -1.25 8.90
C LEU A 77 18.30 -1.31 10.41
N TYR A 78 17.13 -1.80 10.81
CA TYR A 78 16.79 -2.01 12.22
C TYR A 78 17.69 -3.07 12.89
N HIS A 79 18.04 -4.14 12.20
CA HIS A 79 18.95 -5.16 12.74
C HIS A 79 20.39 -4.61 12.94
N ALA A 80 20.83 -3.71 12.06
CA ALA A 80 22.14 -3.07 12.16
C ALA A 80 22.20 -2.04 13.29
N ASP A 81 21.11 -1.29 13.49
CA ASP A 81 21.00 -0.27 14.54
C ASP A 81 19.58 -0.27 15.15
N SER A 82 19.49 -0.79 16.38
CA SER A 82 18.22 -0.88 17.12
C SER A 82 17.65 0.46 17.60
N ALA A 83 18.34 1.57 17.35
CA ALA A 83 17.80 2.92 17.58
C ALA A 83 16.66 3.26 16.60
N TRP A 84 16.59 2.58 15.46
CA TRP A 84 15.49 2.73 14.51
C TRP A 84 14.18 2.20 15.07
N ASN A 85 13.12 2.97 14.83
CA ASN A 85 11.75 2.59 15.11
C ASN A 85 10.96 2.70 13.80
N ILE A 86 10.49 1.56 13.28
CA ILE A 86 9.94 1.48 11.93
C ILE A 86 8.58 0.79 11.96
N ALA A 87 7.57 1.42 11.38
CA ALA A 87 6.27 0.82 11.15
C ALA A 87 6.07 0.55 9.65
N LEU A 88 5.94 -0.72 9.27
CA LEU A 88 5.61 -1.16 7.92
C LEU A 88 4.09 -1.28 7.80
N LEU A 89 3.45 -0.42 7.01
CA LEU A 89 2.00 -0.42 6.85
C LEU A 89 1.64 -1.01 5.48
N ARG A 90 1.09 -2.23 5.46
CA ARG A 90 0.66 -2.93 4.24
C ARG A 90 -0.77 -2.57 3.91
N TYR A 91 -0.94 -1.63 2.98
CA TYR A 91 -2.26 -1.18 2.54
C TYR A 91 -2.95 -2.20 1.66
N PHE A 92 -4.24 -2.40 1.92
CA PHE A 92 -5.14 -3.04 0.97
C PHE A 92 -5.64 -2.00 -0.04
N ASN A 93 -6.91 -1.86 -0.32
CA ASN A 93 -7.40 -0.95 -1.35
C ASN A 93 -8.02 0.32 -0.73
N PRO A 94 -7.27 1.44 -0.64
CA PRO A 94 -7.83 2.68 -0.11
C PRO A 94 -8.92 3.21 -1.04
N VAL A 95 -10.03 3.68 -0.44
CA VAL A 95 -11.18 4.23 -1.17
C VAL A 95 -11.81 5.38 -0.39
N GLY A 96 -12.67 6.14 -1.05
CA GLY A 96 -13.43 7.22 -0.43
C GLY A 96 -12.70 8.56 -0.46
N ALA A 97 -13.27 9.52 0.24
CA ALA A 97 -12.79 10.90 0.33
C ALA A 97 -13.07 11.46 1.73
N HIS A 98 -12.40 12.56 2.07
CA HIS A 98 -12.66 13.25 3.34
C HIS A 98 -14.09 13.82 3.37
N PRO A 99 -14.81 13.77 4.51
CA PRO A 99 -16.19 14.24 4.62
C PRO A 99 -16.40 15.71 4.25
N SER A 100 -15.35 16.53 4.33
CA SER A 100 -15.44 17.95 3.88
C SER A 100 -15.65 18.12 2.38
N GLY A 101 -15.43 17.07 1.56
CA GLY A 101 -15.45 17.16 0.10
C GLY A 101 -14.26 17.92 -0.52
N GLN A 102 -13.28 18.35 0.28
CA GLN A 102 -12.11 19.12 -0.19
C GLN A 102 -10.87 18.26 -0.46
N ILE A 103 -10.84 17.03 0.03
CA ILE A 103 -9.74 16.09 -0.14
C ILE A 103 -10.31 14.77 -0.65
N GLY A 104 -9.78 14.29 -1.78
CA GLY A 104 -10.19 13.05 -2.41
C GLY A 104 -9.21 12.63 -3.49
N GLU A 105 -9.55 11.59 -4.25
CA GLU A 105 -8.75 11.08 -5.37
C GLU A 105 -9.25 11.69 -6.69
N ASP A 106 -8.42 12.51 -7.34
CA ASP A 106 -8.68 13.06 -8.67
C ASP A 106 -7.48 12.79 -9.60
N PRO A 107 -7.34 11.56 -10.12
CA PRO A 107 -6.20 11.17 -10.94
C PRO A 107 -6.20 11.93 -12.27
N SER A 108 -5.01 12.36 -12.71
CA SER A 108 -4.82 12.90 -14.05
C SER A 108 -4.95 11.78 -15.10
N GLY A 109 -5.90 11.89 -16.01
CA GLY A 109 -6.15 10.92 -17.08
C GLY A 109 -7.16 9.82 -16.72
N VAL A 110 -6.94 8.60 -17.26
CA VAL A 110 -7.82 7.46 -17.00
C VAL A 110 -7.48 6.84 -15.66
N PRO A 111 -8.43 6.75 -14.70
CA PRO A 111 -8.17 6.11 -13.42
C PRO A 111 -7.79 4.64 -13.59
N ASN A 112 -6.79 4.19 -12.84
CA ASN A 112 -6.39 2.79 -12.74
C ASN A 112 -7.09 2.04 -11.60
N ASN A 113 -7.66 2.78 -10.64
CA ASN A 113 -8.41 2.24 -9.52
C ASN A 113 -9.91 2.23 -9.82
N LEU A 114 -10.63 1.28 -9.22
CA LEU A 114 -12.05 1.10 -9.47
C LEU A 114 -12.88 2.32 -9.04
N PHE A 115 -12.70 2.80 -7.81
CA PHE A 115 -13.58 3.82 -7.24
C PHE A 115 -13.52 5.17 -7.96
N PRO A 116 -12.35 5.76 -8.28
CA PRO A 116 -12.33 7.00 -9.06
C PRO A 116 -12.92 6.80 -10.47
N TYR A 117 -12.78 5.61 -11.06
CA TYR A 117 -13.43 5.30 -12.34
C TYR A 117 -14.96 5.29 -12.19
N VAL A 118 -15.49 4.60 -11.17
CA VAL A 118 -16.92 4.57 -10.85
C VAL A 118 -17.45 5.98 -10.60
N ALA A 119 -16.74 6.79 -9.80
CA ALA A 119 -17.12 8.17 -9.53
C ALA A 119 -17.18 9.02 -10.81
N GLN A 120 -16.23 8.87 -11.73
CA GLN A 120 -16.25 9.57 -13.03
C GLN A 120 -17.43 9.13 -13.91
N VAL A 121 -17.87 7.87 -13.84
CA VAL A 121 -19.08 7.42 -14.53
C VAL A 121 -20.33 8.02 -13.86
N ALA A 122 -20.40 7.99 -12.55
CA ALA A 122 -21.54 8.50 -11.79
C ALA A 122 -21.81 10.00 -12.05
N VAL A 123 -20.76 10.79 -12.22
CA VAL A 123 -20.89 12.23 -12.55
C VAL A 123 -20.91 12.52 -14.05
N GLY A 124 -21.03 11.51 -14.91
CA GLY A 124 -21.15 11.66 -16.37
C GLY A 124 -19.86 12.02 -17.11
N ARG A 125 -18.69 12.00 -16.46
CA ARG A 125 -17.39 12.17 -17.12
C ARG A 125 -17.00 11.00 -18.01
N ARG A 126 -17.59 9.82 -17.77
CA ARG A 126 -17.39 8.57 -18.56
C ARG A 126 -18.73 7.92 -18.85
N PRO A 127 -18.87 7.26 -20.02
CA PRO A 127 -20.17 6.72 -20.45
C PRO A 127 -20.56 5.41 -19.73
N TYR A 128 -19.60 4.59 -19.30
CA TYR A 128 -19.86 3.26 -18.72
C TYR A 128 -18.66 2.72 -17.93
N ILE A 129 -18.94 1.74 -17.07
CA ILE A 129 -17.92 0.92 -16.42
C ILE A 129 -17.66 -0.32 -17.29
N ARG A 130 -16.38 -0.70 -17.42
CA ARG A 130 -15.99 -1.96 -18.08
C ARG A 130 -15.73 -3.04 -17.05
N VAL A 131 -16.35 -4.20 -17.24
CA VAL A 131 -16.04 -5.43 -16.51
C VAL A 131 -15.12 -6.28 -17.38
N PHE A 132 -13.90 -6.57 -16.87
CA PHE A 132 -12.84 -7.28 -17.60
C PHE A 132 -12.84 -8.79 -17.25
N GLY A 133 -13.95 -9.45 -17.41
CA GLY A 133 -14.13 -10.85 -17.10
C GLY A 133 -15.09 -11.07 -15.94
N ASN A 134 -15.68 -12.26 -15.93
CA ASN A 134 -16.66 -12.71 -14.93
C ASN A 134 -16.50 -14.21 -14.65
N ASP A 135 -15.29 -14.72 -14.78
CA ASP A 135 -14.92 -16.14 -14.71
C ASP A 135 -13.99 -16.46 -13.52
N TYR A 136 -13.84 -15.53 -12.58
CA TYR A 136 -13.15 -15.80 -11.32
C TYR A 136 -13.99 -16.73 -10.43
N PRO A 137 -13.36 -17.58 -9.59
CA PRO A 137 -14.05 -18.45 -8.65
C PRO A 137 -14.61 -17.67 -7.44
N THR A 138 -15.45 -16.68 -7.69
CA THR A 138 -16.08 -15.77 -6.74
C THR A 138 -17.61 -15.77 -6.95
N PRO A 139 -18.43 -15.31 -6.00
CA PRO A 139 -19.89 -15.37 -6.12
C PRO A 139 -20.46 -14.69 -7.37
N ASP A 140 -19.85 -13.61 -7.84
CA ASP A 140 -20.26 -12.86 -9.03
C ASP A 140 -19.30 -13.00 -10.22
N GLY A 141 -18.25 -13.80 -10.08
CA GLY A 141 -17.24 -14.01 -11.10
C GLY A 141 -16.22 -12.88 -11.24
N THR A 142 -16.30 -11.84 -10.42
CA THR A 142 -15.33 -10.71 -10.43
C THR A 142 -14.29 -10.82 -9.32
N GLY A 143 -13.27 -10.00 -9.37
CA GLY A 143 -12.19 -10.03 -8.38
C GLY A 143 -12.59 -9.38 -7.06
N ILE A 144 -12.52 -10.13 -5.96
CA ILE A 144 -12.78 -9.65 -4.59
C ILE A 144 -11.60 -8.81 -4.10
N ARG A 145 -11.88 -7.69 -3.42
CA ARG A 145 -10.89 -6.80 -2.81
C ARG A 145 -11.35 -6.34 -1.43
N ASP A 146 -10.39 -6.21 -0.51
CA ASP A 146 -10.60 -5.53 0.78
C ASP A 146 -10.43 -4.02 0.57
N TYR A 147 -11.49 -3.26 0.80
CA TYR A 147 -11.52 -1.81 0.67
C TYR A 147 -11.52 -1.14 2.04
N ILE A 148 -10.50 -0.32 2.31
CA ILE A 148 -10.39 0.50 3.53
C ILE A 148 -10.70 1.96 3.21
N HIS A 149 -11.51 2.62 4.04
CA HIS A 149 -11.76 4.05 3.85
C HIS A 149 -10.48 4.87 4.08
N VAL A 150 -10.23 5.87 3.21
CA VAL A 150 -8.98 6.67 3.25
C VAL A 150 -8.78 7.41 4.57
N VAL A 151 -9.86 7.79 5.27
CA VAL A 151 -9.77 8.42 6.61
C VAL A 151 -9.32 7.40 7.67
N ASP A 152 -9.79 6.15 7.60
CA ASP A 152 -9.35 5.08 8.51
C ASP A 152 -7.88 4.72 8.22
N LEU A 153 -7.49 4.70 6.95
CA LEU A 153 -6.08 4.55 6.56
C LEU A 153 -5.22 5.67 7.17
N ALA A 154 -5.65 6.92 7.08
CA ALA A 154 -4.94 8.06 7.67
C ALA A 154 -4.86 7.94 9.20
N TYR A 155 -5.95 7.50 9.85
CA TYR A 155 -5.95 7.24 11.28
C TYR A 155 -4.97 6.12 11.67
N GLY A 156 -4.86 5.06 10.86
CA GLY A 156 -3.85 4.02 11.03
C GLY A 156 -2.42 4.56 11.06
N HIS A 157 -2.12 5.62 10.27
CA HIS A 157 -0.82 6.30 10.33
C HIS A 157 -0.60 7.04 11.65
N LEU A 158 -1.64 7.69 12.19
CA LEU A 158 -1.54 8.36 13.49
C LEU A 158 -1.25 7.33 14.60
N CYS A 159 -1.96 6.21 14.62
CA CYS A 159 -1.70 5.12 15.56
C CYS A 159 -0.27 4.55 15.40
N ALA A 160 0.22 4.43 14.17
CA ALA A 160 1.59 3.99 13.92
C ALA A 160 2.63 4.98 14.46
N LEU A 161 2.41 6.28 14.28
CA LEU A 161 3.29 7.33 14.84
C LEU A 161 3.29 7.31 16.37
N GLU A 162 2.13 7.12 17.01
CA GLU A 162 2.02 6.94 18.47
C GLU A 162 2.83 5.71 18.90
N ARG A 163 2.67 4.58 18.18
CA ARG A 163 3.42 3.35 18.48
C ARG A 163 4.93 3.53 18.36
N LEU A 164 5.43 4.27 17.36
CA LEU A 164 6.86 4.60 17.24
C LEU A 164 7.38 5.44 18.42
N SER A 165 6.50 6.19 19.10
CA SER A 165 6.90 6.99 20.28
C SER A 165 7.21 6.13 21.50
N GLU A 166 6.75 4.88 21.53
CA GLU A 166 6.99 3.89 22.58
C GLU A 166 8.29 3.10 22.37
N ASN A 167 9.11 3.44 21.37
CA ASN A 167 10.33 2.72 20.98
C ASN A 167 10.04 1.23 20.70
N CYS A 168 9.05 0.98 19.86
CA CYS A 168 8.55 -0.38 19.54
C CYS A 168 9.48 -1.20 18.65
N GLY A 169 10.59 -0.63 18.17
CA GLY A 169 11.47 -1.27 17.18
C GLY A 169 10.81 -1.36 15.81
N LEU A 170 10.88 -2.53 15.15
CA LEU A 170 10.25 -2.75 13.86
C LEU A 170 8.94 -3.50 14.03
N VAL A 171 7.85 -2.90 13.55
CA VAL A 171 6.49 -3.48 13.59
C VAL A 171 5.86 -3.48 12.20
N THR A 172 4.98 -4.43 11.94
CA THR A 172 4.26 -4.55 10.68
C THR A 172 2.77 -4.63 10.95
N TYR A 173 1.96 -3.90 10.18
CA TYR A 173 0.51 -3.90 10.28
C TYR A 173 -0.15 -3.96 8.91
N ASN A 174 -1.16 -4.80 8.77
CA ASN A 174 -2.09 -4.77 7.66
C ASN A 174 -3.12 -3.65 7.88
N LEU A 175 -3.30 -2.79 6.87
CA LEU A 175 -4.35 -1.77 6.88
C LEU A 175 -5.43 -2.14 5.86
N GLY A 176 -6.42 -2.86 6.34
CA GLY A 176 -7.61 -3.34 5.66
C GLY A 176 -8.75 -3.54 6.63
N THR A 177 -9.90 -3.97 6.15
CA THR A 177 -11.08 -4.27 6.98
C THR A 177 -11.15 -5.74 7.40
N GLY A 178 -10.36 -6.60 6.76
CA GLY A 178 -10.42 -8.06 6.91
C GLY A 178 -11.59 -8.70 6.14
N HIS A 179 -12.34 -7.91 5.38
CA HIS A 179 -13.47 -8.37 4.57
C HIS A 179 -13.25 -7.99 3.10
N GLY A 180 -13.58 -8.93 2.19
CA GLY A 180 -13.56 -8.70 0.75
C GLY A 180 -14.95 -8.40 0.21
N TYR A 181 -15.00 -7.54 -0.82
CA TYR A 181 -16.20 -7.15 -1.55
C TYR A 181 -16.00 -7.41 -3.04
#